data_dca2bebc36f6ff38d783b1cc03d564c0
#
_entry.id   dca2bebc36f6ff38d783b1cc03d564c0
#
_cell.length_a   1.000
_cell.length_b   1.000
_cell.length_c   1.000
_cell.angle_alpha   90.00
_cell.angle_beta   90.00
_cell.angle_gamma   90.00
#
_symmetry.space_group_name_H-M   'P 1'
#
loop_
_entity.id
_entity.type
_entity.pdbx_description
1 polymer ?
#
loop_
_entity_poly.entity_id
_entity_poly.type
_entity_poly.pdbx_seq_one_letter_code
_entity_poly.pdbx_strand_id
1 'polypeptide(L)'
;MRLGVMIGAERGDMARKVKKLLEDIEWAETAGFDTAWMPQVPNDFDCLTMVALMGARTSRIELGTAVVPLQAQHPIALARQALSVHAGVGGSMTFGAAPQDRPYFFEL
;
A
#
# COMPACT_ATOMS: atom_id res chain seq x y z
N MET A 1 -20.30 6.06 7.25
CA MET A 1 -19.06 6.81 6.97
C MET A 1 -17.89 5.84 6.84
N ARG A 2 -17.11 6.02 5.80
CA ARG A 2 -15.92 5.20 5.61
C ARG A 2 -14.71 5.90 6.22
N LEU A 3 -13.87 5.16 6.94
CA LEU A 3 -12.67 5.67 7.58
C LEU A 3 -11.44 4.97 7.03
N GLY A 4 -10.44 5.75 6.70
CA GLY A 4 -9.14 5.26 6.25
C GLY A 4 -8.03 5.66 7.20
N VAL A 5 -6.93 4.92 7.14
CA VAL A 5 -5.74 5.19 7.93
C VAL A 5 -4.51 5.14 7.03
N MET A 6 -3.53 5.99 7.31
CA MET A 6 -2.22 5.97 6.65
C MET A 6 -1.27 5.12 7.48
N ILE A 7 -0.63 4.15 6.83
CA ILE A 7 0.31 3.23 7.48
C ILE A 7 1.63 3.27 6.71
N GLY A 8 2.75 3.24 7.43
CA GLY A 8 4.07 3.13 6.82
C GLY A 8 4.70 4.45 6.39
N ALA A 9 4.16 5.58 6.83
CA ALA A 9 4.73 6.90 6.50
C ALA A 9 5.93 7.25 7.37
N GLU A 10 6.06 6.63 8.53
CA GLU A 10 7.13 6.96 9.48
C GLU A 10 8.49 6.42 9.01
N ARG A 11 9.52 7.18 9.32
CA ARG A 11 10.91 6.75 9.14
C ARG A 11 11.43 6.19 10.46
N GLY A 12 12.42 5.30 10.38
CA GLY A 12 13.00 4.73 11.57
C GLY A 12 13.80 3.48 11.29
N ASP A 13 13.87 2.59 12.26
CA ASP A 13 14.61 1.34 12.14
C ASP A 13 13.99 0.42 11.08
N MET A 14 14.69 0.28 9.97
CA MET A 14 14.23 -0.53 8.84
C MET A 14 14.01 -1.99 9.22
N ALA A 15 14.79 -2.52 10.17
CA ALA A 15 14.63 -3.91 10.60
C ALA A 15 13.30 -4.15 11.31
N ARG A 16 12.75 -3.13 11.95
CA ARG A 16 11.48 -3.22 12.68
C ARG A 16 10.28 -2.78 11.85
N LYS A 17 10.51 -2.06 10.76
CA LYS A 17 9.42 -1.44 9.99
C LYS A 17 8.45 -2.47 9.43
N VAL A 18 8.94 -3.56 8.85
CA VAL A 18 8.08 -4.59 8.26
C VAL A 18 7.18 -5.22 9.33
N LYS A 19 7.76 -5.57 10.48
CA LYS A 19 6.99 -6.14 11.58
C LYS A 19 5.91 -5.16 12.05
N LYS A 20 6.29 -3.89 12.22
CA LYS A 20 5.34 -2.86 12.63
C LYS A 20 4.21 -2.67 11.63
N LEU A 21 4.53 -2.67 10.32
CA LEU A 21 3.53 -2.57 9.27
C LEU A 21 2.51 -3.70 9.35
N LEU A 22 2.97 -4.93 9.55
CA LEU A 22 2.08 -6.09 9.65
C LEU A 22 1.21 -6.02 10.90
N GLU A 23 1.75 -5.59 12.02
CA GLU A 23 0.98 -5.38 13.26
C GLU A 23 -0.05 -4.26 13.09
N ASP A 24 0.35 -3.16 12.47
CA ASP A 24 -0.52 -1.99 12.27
C ASP A 24 -1.69 -2.32 11.34
N ILE A 25 -1.46 -3.09 10.26
CA ILE A 25 -2.55 -3.43 9.36
C ILE A 25 -3.54 -4.43 9.98
N GLU A 26 -3.05 -5.38 10.75
CA GLU A 26 -3.91 -6.30 11.48
C GLU A 26 -4.76 -5.54 12.51
N TRP A 27 -4.16 -4.59 13.20
CA TRP A 27 -4.87 -3.71 14.12
C TRP A 27 -5.94 -2.88 13.40
N ALA A 28 -5.59 -2.27 12.27
CA ALA A 28 -6.53 -1.44 11.52
C ALA A 28 -7.75 -2.24 11.04
N GLU A 29 -7.54 -3.45 10.56
CA GLU A 29 -8.63 -4.32 10.15
C GLU A 29 -9.52 -4.71 11.34
N THR A 30 -8.92 -5.08 12.46
CA THR A 30 -9.66 -5.44 13.67
C THR A 30 -10.41 -4.24 14.26
N ALA A 31 -9.83 -3.05 14.19
CA ALA A 31 -10.45 -1.82 14.67
C ALA A 31 -11.60 -1.33 13.79
N GLY A 32 -11.79 -1.91 12.61
CA GLY A 32 -12.93 -1.60 11.75
C GLY A 32 -12.67 -0.50 10.72
N PHE A 33 -11.42 -0.14 10.46
CA PHE A 33 -11.12 0.78 9.37
C PHE A 33 -11.49 0.16 8.02
N ASP A 34 -12.03 0.96 7.13
CA ASP A 34 -12.44 0.51 5.80
C ASP A 34 -11.27 0.41 4.83
N THR A 35 -10.32 1.34 4.95
CA THR A 35 -9.18 1.44 4.05
C THR A 35 -7.89 1.72 4.82
N ALA A 36 -6.78 1.24 4.26
CA ALA A 36 -5.45 1.60 4.72
C ALA A 36 -4.58 1.97 3.51
N TRP A 37 -3.84 3.05 3.64
CA TRP A 37 -3.04 3.63 2.57
C TRP A 37 -1.58 3.66 2.95
N MET A 38 -0.72 3.27 2.02
CA MET A 38 0.72 3.34 2.22
C MET A 38 1.38 4.25 1.19
N PRO A 39 2.16 5.25 1.62
CA PRO A 39 2.92 6.10 0.71
C PRO A 39 4.23 5.43 0.30
N GLN A 40 4.77 5.84 -0.84
CA GLN A 40 6.14 5.54 -1.20
C GLN A 40 7.04 6.64 -0.62
N VAL A 41 7.62 6.37 0.54
CA VAL A 41 8.57 7.29 1.16
C VAL A 41 9.90 7.22 0.38
N PRO A 42 10.52 8.36 0.03
CA PRO A 42 11.79 8.35 -0.68
C PRO A 42 12.88 7.58 0.07
N ASN A 43 13.63 6.76 -0.64
CA ASN A 43 14.71 5.94 -0.08
C ASN A 43 14.26 4.97 1.02
N ASP A 44 13.02 4.51 0.92
CA ASP A 44 12.43 3.56 1.85
C ASP A 44 12.00 2.31 1.08
N PHE A 45 11.37 1.37 1.79
CA PHE A 45 10.89 0.13 1.20
C PHE A 45 9.90 0.38 0.05
N ASP A 46 9.88 -0.57 -0.88
CA ASP A 46 8.94 -0.53 -2.00
C ASP A 46 7.49 -0.66 -1.51
N CYS A 47 6.70 0.35 -1.80
CA CYS A 47 5.32 0.46 -1.33
C CYS A 47 4.46 -0.73 -1.76
N LEU A 48 4.49 -1.11 -3.05
CA LEU A 48 3.69 -2.22 -3.55
C LEU A 48 4.07 -3.56 -2.91
N THR A 49 5.36 -3.77 -2.68
CA THR A 49 5.82 -4.98 -1.98
C THR A 49 5.28 -5.03 -0.56
N MET A 50 5.30 -3.91 0.14
CA MET A 50 4.76 -3.83 1.50
C MET A 50 3.24 -4.04 1.51
N VAL A 51 2.53 -3.49 0.54
CA VAL A 51 1.08 -3.71 0.41
C VAL A 51 0.78 -5.20 0.18
N ALA A 52 1.60 -5.90 -0.62
CA ALA A 52 1.45 -7.34 -0.81
C ALA A 52 1.59 -8.11 0.50
N LEU A 53 2.59 -7.76 1.31
CA LEU A 53 2.80 -8.40 2.61
C LEU A 53 1.65 -8.13 3.57
N MET A 54 1.17 -6.89 3.61
CA MET A 54 0.02 -6.51 4.43
C MET A 54 -1.24 -7.24 3.97
N GLY A 55 -1.46 -7.32 2.67
CA GLY A 55 -2.64 -7.98 2.09
C GLY A 55 -2.71 -9.47 2.38
N ALA A 56 -1.57 -10.13 2.57
CA ALA A 56 -1.52 -11.53 2.98
C ALA A 56 -2.02 -11.76 4.42
N ARG A 57 -2.08 -10.69 5.22
CA ARG A 57 -2.51 -10.73 6.63
C ARG A 57 -3.93 -10.24 6.85
N THR A 58 -4.62 -9.84 5.79
CA THR A 58 -5.95 -9.23 5.88
C THR A 58 -6.95 -9.96 4.99
N SER A 59 -8.24 -9.76 5.26
CA SER A 59 -9.31 -10.41 4.48
C SER A 59 -10.39 -9.43 4.00
N ARG A 60 -10.53 -8.27 4.63
CA ARG A 60 -11.63 -7.34 4.37
C ARG A 60 -11.15 -5.93 4.00
N ILE A 61 -10.18 -5.40 4.76
CA ILE A 61 -9.75 -4.01 4.60
C ILE A 61 -9.22 -3.77 3.18
N GLU A 62 -9.64 -2.67 2.58
CA GLU A 62 -9.15 -2.25 1.27
C GLU A 62 -7.78 -1.57 1.43
N LEU A 63 -6.80 -2.03 0.68
CA LEU A 63 -5.45 -1.48 0.72
C LEU A 63 -5.22 -0.56 -0.47
N GLY A 64 -4.42 0.46 -0.29
CA GLY A 64 -4.10 1.37 -1.38
C GLY A 64 -2.70 1.95 -1.26
N THR A 65 -2.21 2.46 -2.39
CA THR A 65 -0.95 3.20 -2.44
C THR A 65 -1.25 4.70 -2.57
N ALA A 66 -0.51 5.52 -1.83
CA ALA A 66 -0.72 6.97 -1.87
C ALA A 66 0.61 7.74 -1.75
N VAL A 67 1.41 7.78 -2.80
CA VAL A 67 1.21 7.20 -4.12
C VAL A 67 2.52 6.63 -4.62
N VAL A 68 2.48 5.77 -5.65
CA VAL A 68 3.69 5.23 -6.29
C VAL A 68 4.15 6.17 -7.39
N PRO A 69 5.43 6.61 -7.39
CA PRO A 69 5.97 7.47 -8.45
C PRO A 69 6.03 6.72 -9.79
N LEU A 70 5.45 7.33 -10.83
CA LEU A 70 5.44 6.72 -12.17
C LEU A 70 6.81 6.72 -12.83
N GLN A 71 7.68 7.65 -12.43
CA GLN A 71 9.02 7.79 -13.03
C GLN A 71 9.99 6.69 -12.62
N ALA A 72 9.67 5.95 -11.55
CA ALA A 72 10.60 4.99 -10.95
C ALA A 72 10.80 3.74 -11.79
N GLN A 73 9.84 3.38 -12.65
CA GLN A 73 9.96 2.17 -13.45
C GLN A 73 9.04 2.23 -14.69
N HIS A 74 9.30 1.31 -15.63
CA HIS A 74 8.51 1.21 -16.84
C HIS A 74 7.04 0.91 -16.52
N PRO A 75 6.07 1.55 -17.21
CA PRO A 75 4.64 1.34 -16.94
C PRO A 75 4.18 -0.11 -17.00
N ILE A 76 4.72 -0.91 -17.92
CA ILE A 76 4.38 -2.33 -18.02
C ILE A 76 4.82 -3.09 -16.78
N ALA A 77 6.03 -2.83 -16.26
CA ALA A 77 6.53 -3.45 -15.05
C ALA A 77 5.67 -3.07 -13.84
N LEU A 78 5.33 -1.79 -13.75
CA LEU A 78 4.49 -1.29 -12.66
C LEU A 78 3.07 -1.89 -12.71
N ALA A 79 2.49 -1.99 -13.90
CA ALA A 79 1.18 -2.62 -14.08
C ALA A 79 1.17 -4.09 -13.65
N ARG A 80 2.23 -4.83 -13.99
CA ARG A 80 2.38 -6.23 -13.56
C ARG A 80 2.46 -6.36 -12.05
N GLN A 81 3.22 -5.48 -11.41
CA GLN A 81 3.32 -5.46 -9.95
C GLN A 81 1.95 -5.17 -9.31
N ALA A 82 1.27 -4.14 -9.78
CA ALA A 82 -0.03 -3.76 -9.24
C ALA A 82 -1.07 -4.86 -9.37
N LEU A 83 -1.13 -5.50 -10.54
CA LEU A 83 -2.04 -6.62 -10.77
C LEU A 83 -1.71 -7.82 -9.89
N SER A 84 -0.43 -8.14 -9.73
CA SER A 84 0.00 -9.25 -8.89
C SER A 84 -0.34 -9.02 -7.42
N VAL A 85 -0.12 -7.81 -6.95
CA VAL A 85 -0.47 -7.43 -5.57
C VAL A 85 -1.98 -7.50 -5.37
N HIS A 86 -2.75 -6.95 -6.31
CA HIS A 86 -4.21 -6.98 -6.24
C HIS A 86 -4.73 -8.42 -6.17
N ALA A 87 -4.18 -9.31 -6.97
CA ALA A 87 -4.58 -10.72 -6.97
C ALA A 87 -4.24 -11.44 -5.66
N GLY A 88 -3.21 -11.00 -4.96
CA GLY A 88 -2.73 -11.65 -3.73
C GLY A 88 -3.30 -11.10 -2.44
N VAL A 89 -3.97 -9.93 -2.45
CA VAL A 89 -4.55 -9.37 -1.22
C VAL A 89 -5.88 -10.04 -0.89
N GLY A 90 -6.18 -10.14 0.41
CA GLY A 90 -7.41 -10.77 0.88
C GLY A 90 -8.66 -9.92 0.69
N GLY A 91 -8.50 -8.61 0.64
CA GLY A 91 -9.56 -7.64 0.36
C GLY A 91 -9.45 -7.10 -1.06
N SER A 92 -9.68 -5.81 -1.24
CA SER A 92 -9.46 -5.13 -2.50
C SER A 92 -8.25 -4.19 -2.42
N MET A 93 -7.77 -3.74 -3.58
CA MET A 93 -6.65 -2.81 -3.66
C MET A 93 -6.96 -1.68 -4.63
N THR A 94 -6.61 -0.47 -4.22
CA THR A 94 -6.63 0.72 -5.07
C THR A 94 -5.19 1.15 -5.32
N PHE A 95 -4.81 1.22 -6.59
CA PHE A 95 -3.48 1.63 -6.99
C PHE A 95 -3.44 3.13 -7.23
N GLY A 96 -2.78 3.86 -6.33
CA GLY A 96 -2.53 5.29 -6.47
C GLY A 96 -1.14 5.53 -7.03
N ALA A 97 -1.06 6.25 -8.13
CA ALA A 97 0.19 6.57 -8.80
C ALA A 97 0.24 8.04 -9.17
N ALA A 98 1.44 8.61 -9.25
CA ALA A 98 1.62 10.00 -9.62
C ALA A 98 2.85 10.18 -10.50
N PRO A 99 2.76 11.01 -11.57
CA PRO A 99 3.92 11.75 -11.99
C PRO A 99 4.26 12.76 -10.88
N GLN A 100 5.40 13.39 -10.96
CA GLN A 100 5.95 14.20 -9.86
C GLN A 100 4.98 15.25 -9.29
N ASP A 101 3.99 15.71 -10.07
CA ASP A 101 3.13 16.83 -9.72
C ASP A 101 1.62 16.53 -9.65
N ARG A 102 1.16 15.34 -10.06
CA ARG A 102 -0.27 15.00 -10.10
C ARG A 102 -0.53 13.55 -9.71
N PRO A 103 -1.30 13.30 -8.65
CA PRO A 103 -1.70 11.94 -8.29
C PRO A 103 -2.84 11.42 -9.17
N TYR A 104 -2.73 10.15 -9.52
CA TYR A 104 -3.81 9.40 -10.17
C TYR A 104 -4.07 8.14 -9.37
N PHE A 105 -5.33 7.78 -9.21
CA PHE A 105 -5.75 6.59 -8.48
C PHE A 105 -6.54 5.69 -9.41
N PHE A 106 -6.19 4.40 -9.42
CA PHE A 106 -6.82 3.40 -10.27
C PHE A 106 -7.36 2.27 -9.41
N GLU A 107 -8.63 1.92 -9.59
CA GLU A 107 -9.21 0.72 -9.01
C GLU A 107 -8.96 -0.46 -9.96
N LEU A 108 -8.47 -1.56 -9.41
CA LEU A 108 -8.09 -2.74 -10.21
C LEU A 108 -9.13 -3.88 -10.17
#